data_593f19f0bef1ef0a41a0df646ee95b9a
#
_entry.id   593f19f0bef1ef0a41a0df646ee95b9a
#
_cell.length_a   1.000
_cell.length_b   1.000
_cell.length_c   1.000
_cell.angle_alpha   90.00
_cell.angle_beta   90.00
_cell.angle_gamma   90.00
#
_symmetry.space_group_name_H-M   'P 1'
#
loop_
_entity.id
_entity.type
_entity.pdbx_description
1 polymer ?
#
loop_
_entity_poly.entity_id
_entity_poly.type
_entity_poly.pdbx_seq_one_letter_code
_entity_poly.pdbx_strand_id
1 'polypeptide(L)'
;IGANPVLCRAMAYFHDVGKTSRPSMFIENQMAGDNPHDDLSPSISAAIIRSHVEDGLEMAKRHRLPQPIRDGIAEHHGTMRIGFFYGKALEQHGFAEGDPTLERQFRYPGPKPQSRETAILHLADAVEAIARTIGRGESDRLEESVGKAIEDRRADGQLDESDLTLRELSLIKESFLRSLCAIRHERVVYSVGESDETSSTEPDHDLEQLLPPPSSGTHPHGA
;
A
#
# COMPACT_ATOMS: atom_id res chain seq x y z
N ILE A 1 10.18 -8.61 -17.34
CA ILE A 1 10.78 -9.71 -16.61
C ILE A 1 9.98 -11.02 -16.69
N GLY A 2 8.91 -11.10 -17.49
CA GLY A 2 8.11 -12.31 -17.71
C GLY A 2 7.12 -12.68 -16.60
N ALA A 3 6.98 -11.90 -15.55
CA ALA A 3 5.95 -12.11 -14.53
C ALA A 3 4.54 -11.83 -15.06
N ASN A 4 3.54 -12.51 -14.51
CA ASN A 4 2.14 -12.33 -14.87
C ASN A 4 1.52 -11.09 -14.18
N PRO A 5 1.24 -9.99 -14.90
CA PRO A 5 0.75 -8.75 -14.28
C PRO A 5 -0.67 -8.88 -13.72
N VAL A 6 -1.50 -9.76 -14.28
CA VAL A 6 -2.85 -10.00 -13.78
C VAL A 6 -2.78 -10.72 -12.44
N LEU A 7 -1.89 -11.70 -12.30
CA LEU A 7 -1.67 -12.40 -11.05
C LEU A 7 -1.08 -11.47 -9.98
N CYS A 8 -0.07 -10.65 -10.31
CA CYS A 8 0.48 -9.66 -9.39
C CYS A 8 -0.62 -8.71 -8.87
N ARG A 9 -1.50 -8.23 -9.75
CA ARG A 9 -2.62 -7.37 -9.37
C ARG A 9 -3.61 -8.10 -8.45
N ALA A 10 -3.96 -9.33 -8.77
CA ALA A 10 -4.88 -10.13 -7.95
C ALA A 10 -4.29 -10.39 -6.56
N MET A 11 -3.01 -10.75 -6.47
CA MET A 11 -2.30 -10.88 -5.19
C MET A 11 -2.32 -9.56 -4.40
N ALA A 12 -2.06 -8.42 -5.05
CA ALA A 12 -2.05 -7.11 -4.41
C ALA A 12 -3.42 -6.73 -3.80
N TYR A 13 -4.54 -7.20 -4.34
CA TYR A 13 -5.85 -6.96 -3.73
C TYR A 13 -6.10 -7.77 -2.45
N PHE A 14 -5.45 -8.91 -2.30
CA PHE A 14 -5.76 -9.84 -1.21
C PHE A 14 -4.63 -9.99 -0.17
N HIS A 15 -3.41 -9.51 -0.44
CA HIS A 15 -2.24 -9.79 0.41
C HIS A 15 -2.48 -9.40 1.88
N ASP A 16 -3.17 -8.31 2.10
CA ASP A 16 -3.45 -7.70 3.39
C ASP A 16 -4.87 -7.98 3.94
N VAL A 17 -5.62 -8.91 3.34
CA VAL A 17 -7.02 -9.17 3.74
C VAL A 17 -7.16 -9.52 5.22
N GLY A 18 -6.15 -10.12 5.82
CA GLY A 18 -6.15 -10.46 7.24
C GLY A 18 -6.15 -9.26 8.19
N LYS A 19 -5.74 -8.07 7.76
CA LYS A 19 -5.87 -6.83 8.54
C LYS A 19 -7.32 -6.52 8.91
N THR A 20 -8.28 -7.02 8.13
CA THR A 20 -9.72 -6.86 8.41
C THR A 20 -10.18 -7.57 9.68
N SER A 21 -9.40 -8.50 10.24
CA SER A 21 -9.69 -9.14 11.53
C SER A 21 -9.53 -8.18 12.72
N ARG A 22 -8.60 -7.23 12.64
CA ARG A 22 -8.29 -6.24 13.68
C ARG A 22 -7.91 -4.89 13.06
N PRO A 23 -8.84 -4.22 12.38
CA PRO A 23 -8.52 -3.05 11.55
C PRO A 23 -7.80 -1.93 12.30
N SER A 24 -8.22 -1.62 13.54
CA SER A 24 -7.66 -0.54 14.36
C SER A 24 -6.20 -0.73 14.74
N MET A 25 -5.67 -1.95 14.62
CA MET A 25 -4.26 -2.24 14.90
C MET A 25 -3.32 -1.86 13.74
N PHE A 26 -3.85 -1.45 12.60
CA PHE A 26 -3.05 -1.11 11.43
C PHE A 26 -3.20 0.37 11.10
N ILE A 27 -2.05 1.03 10.88
CA ILE A 27 -1.96 2.49 10.78
C ILE A 27 -2.86 3.11 9.71
N GLU A 28 -3.11 2.39 8.63
CA GLU A 28 -4.00 2.82 7.54
C GLU A 28 -5.47 2.95 7.96
N ASN A 29 -5.86 2.35 9.09
CA ASN A 29 -7.21 2.37 9.64
C ASN A 29 -7.31 3.13 10.98
N GLN A 30 -6.20 3.71 11.45
CA GLN A 30 -6.19 4.48 12.70
C GLN A 30 -6.62 5.92 12.45
N MET A 31 -7.33 6.50 13.41
CA MET A 31 -7.58 7.94 13.44
C MET A 31 -6.36 8.67 14.01
N ALA A 32 -6.15 9.91 13.58
CA ALA A 32 -5.01 10.70 14.04
C ALA A 32 -5.03 10.83 15.57
N GLY A 33 -3.95 10.40 16.22
CA GLY A 33 -3.72 10.57 17.65
C GLY A 33 -4.08 9.40 18.57
N ASP A 34 -4.58 8.28 18.02
CA ASP A 34 -4.91 7.08 18.79
C ASP A 34 -4.19 5.86 18.19
N ASN A 35 -3.04 5.50 18.76
CA ASN A 35 -2.28 4.33 18.33
C ASN A 35 -2.33 3.23 19.41
N PRO A 36 -3.15 2.17 19.23
CA PRO A 36 -3.28 1.09 20.21
C PRO A 36 -1.97 0.40 20.60
N HIS A 37 -0.93 0.54 19.78
CA HIS A 37 0.39 -0.05 20.07
C HIS A 37 1.20 0.72 21.12
N ASP A 38 0.78 1.93 21.51
CA ASP A 38 1.53 2.72 22.50
C ASP A 38 1.37 2.15 23.92
N ASP A 39 0.26 1.47 24.20
CA ASP A 39 -0.02 0.79 25.46
C ASP A 39 0.45 -0.69 25.50
N LEU A 40 1.04 -1.20 24.41
CA LEU A 40 1.46 -2.59 24.29
C LEU A 40 2.98 -2.74 24.35
N SER A 41 3.45 -3.90 24.87
CA SER A 41 4.85 -4.23 24.72
C SER A 41 5.24 -4.44 23.25
N PRO A 42 6.49 -4.14 22.85
CA PRO A 42 6.93 -4.32 21.46
C PRO A 42 6.70 -5.73 20.91
N SER A 43 6.89 -6.76 21.74
CA SER A 43 6.67 -8.15 21.33
C SER A 43 5.20 -8.48 21.08
N ILE A 44 4.28 -7.94 21.88
CA ILE A 44 2.83 -8.09 21.65
C ILE A 44 2.43 -7.37 20.37
N SER A 45 2.89 -6.14 20.18
CA SER A 45 2.65 -5.37 18.97
C SER A 45 3.14 -6.11 17.71
N ALA A 46 4.37 -6.64 17.75
CA ALA A 46 4.91 -7.43 16.64
C ALA A 46 4.11 -8.70 16.37
N ALA A 47 3.63 -9.39 17.42
CA ALA A 47 2.78 -10.57 17.27
C ALA A 47 1.44 -10.22 16.58
N ILE A 48 0.80 -9.11 16.98
CA ILE A 48 -0.44 -8.61 16.37
C ILE A 48 -0.19 -8.27 14.88
N ILE A 49 0.88 -7.53 14.59
CA ILE A 49 1.19 -7.18 13.20
C ILE A 49 1.42 -8.45 12.36
N ARG A 50 2.18 -9.43 12.84
CA ARG A 50 2.42 -10.67 12.11
C ARG A 50 1.16 -11.51 11.89
N SER A 51 0.21 -11.45 12.81
CA SER A 51 -0.98 -12.31 12.74
C SER A 51 -1.85 -12.06 11.51
N HIS A 52 -1.76 -10.87 10.85
CA HIS A 52 -2.57 -10.63 9.66
C HIS A 52 -2.26 -11.59 8.50
N VAL A 53 -1.03 -12.10 8.42
CA VAL A 53 -0.67 -13.09 7.40
C VAL A 53 -1.43 -14.41 7.64
N GLU A 54 -1.43 -14.89 8.88
CA GLU A 54 -2.13 -16.12 9.28
C GLU A 54 -3.65 -15.95 9.16
N ASP A 55 -4.18 -14.84 9.67
CA ASP A 55 -5.61 -14.49 9.58
C ASP A 55 -6.05 -14.40 8.10
N GLY A 56 -5.22 -13.78 7.24
CA GLY A 56 -5.45 -13.69 5.80
C GLY A 56 -5.46 -15.04 5.10
N LEU A 57 -4.52 -15.91 5.45
CA LEU A 57 -4.47 -17.28 4.92
C LEU A 57 -5.68 -18.11 5.34
N GLU A 58 -6.14 -17.97 6.58
CA GLU A 58 -7.37 -18.63 7.04
C GLU A 58 -8.59 -18.15 6.27
N MET A 59 -8.75 -16.83 6.09
CA MET A 59 -9.81 -16.25 5.27
C MET A 59 -9.74 -16.76 3.84
N ALA A 60 -8.56 -16.75 3.22
CA ALA A 60 -8.37 -17.21 1.86
C ALA A 60 -8.71 -18.69 1.68
N LYS A 61 -8.38 -19.56 2.65
CA LYS A 61 -8.77 -20.97 2.66
C LYS A 61 -10.29 -21.13 2.80
N ARG A 62 -10.92 -20.40 3.71
CA ARG A 62 -12.38 -20.42 3.94
C ARG A 62 -13.14 -20.01 2.68
N HIS A 63 -12.65 -19.01 1.96
CA HIS A 63 -13.25 -18.53 0.71
C HIS A 63 -12.73 -19.24 -0.54
N ARG A 64 -11.93 -20.28 -0.40
CA ARG A 64 -11.39 -21.11 -1.49
C ARG A 64 -10.63 -20.31 -2.54
N LEU A 65 -9.88 -19.28 -2.12
CA LEU A 65 -9.03 -18.54 -3.05
C LEU A 65 -7.98 -19.48 -3.66
N PRO A 66 -7.63 -19.28 -4.95
CA PRO A 66 -6.61 -20.09 -5.63
C PRO A 66 -5.27 -20.06 -4.90
N GLN A 67 -4.48 -21.15 -5.04
CA GLN A 67 -3.18 -21.26 -4.39
C GLN A 67 -2.26 -20.06 -4.68
N PRO A 68 -2.11 -19.57 -5.93
CA PRO A 68 -1.23 -18.42 -6.17
C PRO A 68 -1.62 -17.16 -5.37
N ILE A 69 -2.91 -16.92 -5.13
CA ILE A 69 -3.35 -15.78 -4.29
C ILE A 69 -2.98 -16.02 -2.84
N ARG A 70 -3.10 -17.26 -2.34
CA ARG A 70 -2.69 -17.63 -0.99
C ARG A 70 -1.18 -17.49 -0.80
N ASP A 71 -0.41 -17.82 -1.84
CA ASP A 71 1.05 -17.63 -1.85
C ASP A 71 1.39 -16.14 -1.73
N GLY A 72 0.68 -15.25 -2.45
CA GLY A 72 0.81 -13.80 -2.28
C GLY A 72 0.55 -13.34 -0.83
N ILE A 73 -0.46 -13.89 -0.16
CA ILE A 73 -0.72 -13.56 1.27
C ILE A 73 0.40 -14.09 2.16
N ALA A 74 0.89 -15.31 1.92
CA ALA A 74 1.92 -15.94 2.77
C ALA A 74 3.28 -15.23 2.66
N GLU A 75 3.64 -14.81 1.45
CA GLU A 75 5.00 -14.47 1.07
C GLU A 75 5.30 -12.97 1.02
N HIS A 76 4.25 -12.10 1.05
CA HIS A 76 4.45 -10.66 0.82
C HIS A 76 5.36 -9.96 1.85
N HIS A 77 5.51 -10.51 3.04
CA HIS A 77 6.48 -10.05 4.02
C HIS A 77 7.71 -10.97 4.16
N GLY A 78 7.69 -12.16 3.53
CA GLY A 78 8.79 -13.12 3.65
C GLY A 78 9.13 -13.44 5.11
N THR A 79 10.41 -13.35 5.42
CA THR A 79 10.94 -13.46 6.80
C THR A 79 11.49 -12.12 7.32
N MET A 80 11.00 -11.00 6.79
CA MET A 80 11.44 -9.66 7.18
C MET A 80 11.28 -9.40 8.66
N ARG A 81 12.18 -8.57 9.21
CA ARG A 81 12.09 -8.08 10.58
C ARG A 81 11.16 -6.87 10.68
N ILE A 82 10.29 -6.85 11.69
CA ILE A 82 9.46 -5.70 12.04
C ILE A 82 10.34 -4.70 12.79
N GLY A 83 11.11 -3.91 12.03
CA GLY A 83 12.22 -3.09 12.53
C GLY A 83 11.82 -2.09 13.61
N PHE A 84 10.64 -1.47 13.49
CA PHE A 84 10.15 -0.48 14.46
C PHE A 84 9.99 -1.06 15.87
N PHE A 85 9.29 -2.19 15.99
CA PHE A 85 9.09 -2.82 17.30
C PHE A 85 10.34 -3.52 17.81
N TYR A 86 11.20 -4.02 16.93
CA TYR A 86 12.51 -4.54 17.30
C TYR A 86 13.38 -3.45 17.91
N GLY A 87 13.46 -2.27 17.30
CA GLY A 87 14.18 -1.12 17.84
C GLY A 87 13.65 -0.70 19.22
N LYS A 88 12.32 -0.59 19.38
CA LYS A 88 11.70 -0.31 20.70
C LYS A 88 12.07 -1.38 21.75
N ALA A 89 12.13 -2.65 21.36
CA ALA A 89 12.50 -3.73 22.30
C ALA A 89 13.96 -3.65 22.74
N LEU A 90 14.89 -3.30 21.85
CA LEU A 90 16.29 -3.08 22.18
C LEU A 90 16.45 -1.93 23.19
N GLU A 91 15.75 -0.80 22.96
CA GLU A 91 15.79 0.36 23.85
C GLU A 91 15.24 0.05 25.25
N GLN A 92 14.14 -0.72 25.34
CA GLN A 92 13.45 -1.01 26.61
C GLN A 92 14.17 -2.08 27.45
N HIS A 93 14.81 -3.05 26.84
CA HIS A 93 15.31 -4.23 27.54
C HIS A 93 16.83 -4.36 27.55
N GLY A 94 17.57 -3.46 26.88
CA GLY A 94 19.04 -3.48 26.85
C GLY A 94 19.64 -4.74 26.20
N PHE A 95 18.89 -5.42 25.33
CA PHE A 95 19.41 -6.56 24.57
C PHE A 95 20.51 -6.11 23.59
N ALA A 96 21.46 -6.99 23.33
CA ALA A 96 22.42 -6.75 22.25
C ALA A 96 21.72 -6.84 20.89
N GLU A 97 22.06 -5.91 19.99
CA GLU A 97 21.60 -5.98 18.61
C GLU A 97 22.10 -7.30 17.98
N GLY A 98 21.19 -7.99 17.27
CA GLY A 98 21.52 -9.27 16.64
C GLY A 98 21.34 -10.50 17.54
N ASP A 99 20.76 -10.37 18.75
CA ASP A 99 20.39 -11.54 19.55
C ASP A 99 19.40 -12.42 18.76
N PRO A 100 19.77 -13.69 18.43
CA PRO A 100 18.92 -14.52 17.56
C PRO A 100 17.57 -14.87 18.18
N THR A 101 17.46 -14.89 19.51
CA THR A 101 16.22 -15.18 20.23
C THR A 101 15.26 -13.99 20.13
N LEU A 102 15.81 -12.79 20.31
CA LEU A 102 15.04 -11.55 20.13
C LEU A 102 14.63 -11.37 18.68
N GLU A 103 15.56 -11.48 17.73
CA GLU A 103 15.27 -11.34 16.31
C GLU A 103 14.11 -12.24 15.86
N ARG A 104 14.09 -13.51 16.28
CA ARG A 104 13.05 -14.46 15.92
C ARG A 104 11.64 -13.99 16.33
N GLN A 105 11.53 -13.29 17.45
CA GLN A 105 10.25 -12.76 17.93
C GLN A 105 9.70 -11.63 17.05
N PHE A 106 10.59 -10.94 16.33
CA PHE A 106 10.25 -9.78 15.51
C PHE A 106 10.33 -10.05 14.00
N ARG A 107 10.60 -11.28 13.57
CA ARG A 107 10.55 -11.65 12.15
C ARG A 107 9.22 -12.28 11.79
N TYR A 108 8.77 -12.04 10.57
CA TYR A 108 7.68 -12.77 9.97
C TYR A 108 8.06 -14.25 9.80
N PRO A 109 7.08 -15.18 9.86
CA PRO A 109 7.36 -16.61 9.82
C PRO A 109 7.78 -17.13 8.43
N GLY A 110 7.55 -16.36 7.40
CA GLY A 110 7.77 -16.76 6.01
C GLY A 110 6.55 -17.50 5.40
N PRO A 111 6.74 -18.15 4.26
CA PRO A 111 8.02 -18.31 3.54
C PRO A 111 8.51 -17.03 2.87
N LYS A 112 9.77 -17.01 2.42
CA LYS A 112 10.29 -15.99 1.51
C LYS A 112 9.55 -16.07 0.18
N PRO A 113 9.54 -15.02 -0.66
CA PRO A 113 8.98 -15.07 -2.00
C PRO A 113 9.53 -16.23 -2.83
N GLN A 114 8.63 -17.07 -3.37
CA GLN A 114 8.98 -18.28 -4.13
C GLN A 114 8.81 -18.09 -5.64
N SER A 115 8.18 -17.00 -6.07
CA SER A 115 7.95 -16.69 -7.47
C SER A 115 8.32 -15.24 -7.78
N ARG A 116 8.43 -14.91 -9.07
CA ARG A 116 8.64 -13.52 -9.51
C ARG A 116 7.49 -12.62 -9.10
N GLU A 117 6.27 -13.13 -9.15
CA GLU A 117 5.07 -12.40 -8.80
C GLU A 117 5.03 -12.05 -7.31
N THR A 118 5.33 -13.02 -6.44
CA THR A 118 5.36 -12.77 -4.98
C THR A 118 6.54 -11.89 -4.58
N ALA A 119 7.68 -12.01 -5.27
CA ALA A 119 8.81 -11.10 -5.06
C ALA A 119 8.49 -9.65 -5.49
N ILE A 120 7.80 -9.47 -6.61
CA ILE A 120 7.31 -8.14 -7.02
C ILE A 120 6.35 -7.58 -5.98
N LEU A 121 5.42 -8.39 -5.48
CA LEU A 121 4.47 -7.97 -4.44
C LEU A 121 5.21 -7.54 -3.16
N HIS A 122 6.13 -8.37 -2.69
CA HIS A 122 6.97 -8.09 -1.51
C HIS A 122 7.74 -6.77 -1.63
N LEU A 123 8.30 -6.50 -2.81
CA LEU A 123 9.00 -5.24 -3.07
C LEU A 123 8.03 -4.07 -3.20
N ALA A 124 6.87 -4.27 -3.85
CA ALA A 124 5.87 -3.22 -4.08
C ALA A 124 5.25 -2.73 -2.77
N ASP A 125 4.89 -3.63 -1.86
CA ASP A 125 4.37 -3.29 -0.54
C ASP A 125 5.36 -2.41 0.25
N ALA A 126 6.62 -2.80 0.28
CA ALA A 126 7.66 -2.03 0.93
C ALA A 126 7.87 -0.63 0.33
N VAL A 127 7.89 -0.56 -0.99
CA VAL A 127 8.10 0.69 -1.73
C VAL A 127 6.90 1.62 -1.54
N GLU A 128 5.69 1.07 -1.47
CA GLU A 128 4.47 1.82 -1.21
C GLU A 128 4.48 2.42 0.20
N ALA A 129 4.84 1.62 1.22
CA ALA A 129 4.95 2.09 2.60
C ALA A 129 5.96 3.24 2.74
N ILE A 130 7.12 3.14 2.09
CA ILE A 130 8.14 4.20 2.06
C ILE A 130 7.61 5.44 1.33
N ALA A 131 6.96 5.26 0.20
CA ALA A 131 6.46 6.36 -0.60
C ALA A 131 5.42 7.22 0.15
N ARG A 132 4.68 6.64 1.09
CA ARG A 132 3.74 7.37 1.97
C ARG A 132 4.44 8.35 2.92
N THR A 133 5.68 8.07 3.32
CA THR A 133 6.43 8.89 4.29
C THR A 133 7.22 10.04 3.66
N ILE A 134 7.40 10.01 2.33
CA ILE A 134 8.21 11.00 1.61
C ILE A 134 7.30 12.08 1.01
N GLY A 135 7.64 13.35 1.23
CA GLY A 135 6.91 14.51 0.73
C GLY A 135 6.86 14.60 -0.81
N ARG A 136 5.87 15.33 -1.33
CA ARG A 136 5.84 15.66 -2.76
C ARG A 136 6.99 16.60 -3.08
N GLY A 137 7.65 16.37 -4.23
CA GLY A 137 8.80 17.17 -4.67
C GLY A 137 10.16 16.64 -4.20
N GLU A 138 10.21 15.63 -3.34
CA GLU A 138 11.44 15.00 -2.86
C GLU A 138 11.85 13.79 -3.73
N SER A 139 11.97 13.98 -5.04
CA SER A 139 12.21 12.89 -6.00
C SER A 139 13.52 12.13 -5.74
N ASP A 140 14.61 12.86 -5.43
CA ASP A 140 15.90 12.24 -5.17
C ASP A 140 15.88 11.37 -3.91
N ARG A 141 15.23 11.86 -2.85
CA ARG A 141 15.03 11.10 -1.63
C ARG A 141 14.16 9.87 -1.84
N LEU A 142 13.15 9.98 -2.71
CA LEU A 142 12.32 8.83 -3.08
C LEU A 142 13.14 7.77 -3.80
N GLU A 143 13.95 8.16 -4.78
CA GLU A 143 14.81 7.23 -5.52
C GLU A 143 15.82 6.52 -4.61
N GLU A 144 16.48 7.26 -3.74
CA GLU A 144 17.42 6.72 -2.76
C GLU A 144 16.72 5.73 -1.82
N SER A 145 15.56 6.11 -1.26
CA SER A 145 14.82 5.29 -0.31
C SER A 145 14.28 4.00 -0.94
N VAL A 146 13.77 4.08 -2.18
CA VAL A 146 13.33 2.89 -2.94
C VAL A 146 14.52 1.98 -3.24
N GLY A 147 15.66 2.55 -3.68
CA GLY A 147 16.88 1.78 -3.91
C GLY A 147 17.36 1.07 -2.66
N LYS A 148 17.40 1.78 -1.52
CA LYS A 148 17.77 1.20 -0.23
C LYS A 148 16.82 0.10 0.20
N ALA A 149 15.52 0.28 0.05
CA ALA A 149 14.54 -0.74 0.43
C ALA A 149 14.70 -2.05 -0.34
N ILE A 150 14.99 -1.98 -1.63
CA ILE A 150 15.26 -3.16 -2.47
C ILE A 150 16.57 -3.83 -2.04
N GLU A 151 17.61 -3.03 -1.81
CA GLU A 151 18.92 -3.54 -1.38
C GLU A 151 18.87 -4.19 0.01
N ASP A 152 18.19 -3.58 0.97
CA ASP A 152 18.02 -4.15 2.31
C ASP A 152 17.36 -5.54 2.25
N ARG A 153 16.37 -5.74 1.36
CA ARG A 153 15.71 -7.04 1.15
C ARG A 153 16.61 -8.06 0.48
N ARG A 154 17.37 -7.61 -0.51
CA ARG A 154 18.38 -8.45 -1.15
C ARG A 154 19.46 -8.88 -0.15
N ALA A 155 19.98 -7.94 0.65
CA ALA A 155 21.02 -8.22 1.65
C ALA A 155 20.52 -9.14 2.78
N ASP A 156 19.23 -9.05 3.17
CA ASP A 156 18.59 -9.96 4.14
C ASP A 156 18.20 -11.31 3.51
N GLY A 157 18.55 -11.54 2.23
CA GLY A 157 18.30 -12.79 1.50
C GLY A 157 16.83 -13.07 1.24
N GLN A 158 15.97 -12.07 1.26
CA GLN A 158 14.52 -12.24 1.06
C GLN A 158 14.16 -12.66 -0.36
N LEU A 159 15.02 -12.40 -1.32
CA LEU A 159 14.79 -12.65 -2.74
C LEU A 159 15.50 -13.91 -3.26
N ASP A 160 16.21 -14.64 -2.39
CA ASP A 160 17.08 -15.75 -2.79
C ASP A 160 16.33 -16.94 -3.39
N GLU A 161 15.02 -17.06 -3.13
CA GLU A 161 14.19 -18.19 -3.56
C GLU A 161 13.25 -17.83 -4.71
N SER A 162 13.40 -16.64 -5.33
CA SER A 162 12.43 -16.09 -6.29
C SER A 162 12.89 -16.05 -7.75
N ASP A 163 14.03 -16.63 -8.09
CA ASP A 163 14.64 -16.64 -9.44
C ASP A 163 14.79 -15.25 -10.10
N LEU A 164 14.93 -14.19 -9.30
CA LEU A 164 15.17 -12.83 -9.83
C LEU A 164 16.65 -12.58 -10.05
N THR A 165 16.99 -12.08 -11.24
CA THR A 165 18.34 -11.61 -11.55
C THR A 165 18.55 -10.17 -11.07
N LEU A 166 19.80 -9.76 -10.84
CA LEU A 166 20.14 -8.36 -10.51
C LEU A 166 19.65 -7.36 -11.58
N ARG A 167 19.66 -7.78 -12.84
CA ARG A 167 19.14 -6.97 -13.96
C ARG A 167 17.63 -6.77 -13.81
N GLU A 168 16.90 -7.81 -13.48
CA GLU A 168 15.45 -7.73 -13.26
C GLU A 168 15.10 -6.86 -12.07
N LEU A 169 15.88 -6.91 -10.98
CA LEU A 169 15.72 -6.00 -9.84
C LEU A 169 15.90 -4.52 -10.23
N SER A 170 16.86 -4.21 -11.09
CA SER A 170 17.03 -2.86 -11.62
C SER A 170 15.82 -2.41 -12.43
N LEU A 171 15.28 -3.28 -13.31
CA LEU A 171 14.07 -2.99 -14.08
C LEU A 171 12.83 -2.80 -13.20
N ILE A 172 12.71 -3.58 -12.12
CA ILE A 172 11.62 -3.44 -11.12
C ILE A 172 11.75 -2.07 -10.43
N LYS A 173 12.95 -1.70 -9.94
CA LYS A 173 13.21 -0.39 -9.33
C LYS A 173 12.77 0.74 -10.25
N GLU A 174 13.23 0.76 -11.49
CA GLU A 174 12.87 1.76 -12.49
C GLU A 174 11.36 1.83 -12.73
N SER A 175 10.69 0.68 -12.80
CA SER A 175 9.25 0.60 -12.99
C SER A 175 8.48 1.18 -11.81
N PHE A 176 8.89 0.88 -10.58
CA PHE A 176 8.29 1.45 -9.38
C PHE A 176 8.47 2.97 -9.32
N LEU A 177 9.66 3.47 -9.60
CA LEU A 177 9.92 4.91 -9.61
C LEU A 177 9.07 5.63 -10.65
N ARG A 178 8.96 5.11 -11.88
CA ARG A 178 8.08 5.69 -12.90
C ARG A 178 6.62 5.72 -12.45
N SER A 179 6.13 4.63 -11.85
CA SER A 179 4.75 4.55 -11.37
C SER A 179 4.48 5.53 -10.22
N LEU A 180 5.40 5.62 -9.26
CA LEU A 180 5.28 6.56 -8.14
C LEU A 180 5.33 8.02 -8.59
N CYS A 181 6.20 8.34 -9.55
CA CYS A 181 6.24 9.67 -10.15
C CYS A 181 4.94 10.01 -10.84
N ALA A 182 4.38 9.09 -11.66
CA ALA A 182 3.11 9.30 -12.34
C ALA A 182 1.96 9.55 -11.34
N ILE A 183 1.81 8.71 -10.31
CA ILE A 183 0.78 8.87 -9.28
C ILE A 183 0.90 10.22 -8.53
N ARG A 184 2.12 10.71 -8.33
CA ARG A 184 2.36 11.99 -7.65
C ARG A 184 2.10 13.20 -8.54
N HIS A 185 2.27 13.08 -9.86
CA HIS A 185 2.03 14.14 -10.84
C HIS A 185 0.54 14.25 -11.24
N GLU A 186 -0.25 13.21 -11.17
CA GLU A 186 -1.68 13.21 -11.56
C GLU A 186 -2.60 14.14 -10.72
N ARG A 187 -2.07 14.82 -9.69
CA ARG A 187 -2.82 15.77 -8.88
C ARG A 187 -2.36 17.23 -9.07
N VAL A 188 -2.06 17.65 -10.27
CA VAL A 188 -2.08 19.06 -10.58
C VAL A 188 -3.55 19.48 -10.68
N VAL A 189 -4.08 20.02 -9.59
CA VAL A 189 -5.33 20.77 -9.64
C VAL A 189 -5.02 21.98 -10.53
N TYR A 190 -5.54 21.99 -11.74
CA TYR A 190 -5.60 23.23 -12.50
C TYR A 190 -6.49 24.16 -11.68
N SER A 191 -5.91 25.11 -10.98
CA SER A 191 -6.63 26.29 -10.51
C SER A 191 -7.17 26.94 -11.78
N VAL A 192 -8.48 26.85 -11.96
CA VAL A 192 -9.18 27.71 -12.92
C VAL A 192 -8.88 29.11 -12.44
N GLY A 193 -8.06 29.86 -13.21
CA GLY A 193 -7.72 31.23 -12.87
C GLY A 193 -9.01 32.01 -12.69
N GLU A 194 -9.16 32.66 -11.57
CA GLU A 194 -10.08 33.77 -11.43
C GLU A 194 -9.63 34.80 -12.47
N SER A 195 -10.37 34.86 -13.58
CA SER A 195 -10.24 35.92 -14.54
C SER A 195 -10.74 37.20 -13.87
N ASP A 196 -9.84 38.18 -13.72
CA ASP A 196 -10.17 39.57 -13.39
C ASP A 196 -11.43 40.02 -14.13
N GLU A 197 -12.55 40.16 -13.46
CA GLU A 197 -13.70 40.89 -13.91
C GLU A 197 -13.50 42.38 -13.59
N THR A 198 -12.94 43.10 -14.53
CA THR A 198 -13.17 44.53 -14.66
C THR A 198 -13.33 44.87 -16.13
N SER A 199 -14.53 44.72 -16.63
CA SER A 199 -15.04 45.53 -17.76
C SER A 199 -16.55 45.52 -17.74
N SER A 200 -17.09 46.67 -17.37
CA SER A 200 -18.48 47.08 -17.49
C SER A 200 -18.94 47.06 -18.93
N THR A 201 -19.99 46.29 -19.26
CA THR A 201 -20.92 46.59 -20.36
C THR A 201 -22.29 45.99 -20.04
N GLU A 202 -23.31 46.78 -20.26
CA GLU A 202 -24.74 46.59 -19.92
C GLU A 202 -25.37 45.32 -20.52
N PRO A 203 -26.48 44.80 -19.96
CA PRO A 203 -27.11 43.58 -20.44
C PRO A 203 -28.00 43.90 -21.68
N ASP A 204 -27.73 43.16 -22.74
CA ASP A 204 -28.60 43.14 -23.94
C ASP A 204 -29.79 42.21 -23.67
N HIS A 205 -30.98 42.80 -23.68
CA HIS A 205 -32.27 42.16 -23.58
C HIS A 205 -32.58 41.49 -24.92
N ASP A 206 -32.46 40.16 -25.08
CA ASP A 206 -33.26 39.40 -26.08
C ASP A 206 -32.83 37.89 -26.12
N LEU A 207 -33.19 37.12 -25.12
CA LEU A 207 -33.14 35.63 -25.22
C LEU A 207 -34.28 34.91 -24.45
N GLU A 208 -35.44 35.55 -24.31
CA GLU A 208 -36.59 34.97 -23.58
C GLU A 208 -37.66 34.34 -24.50
N GLN A 209 -37.30 33.97 -25.74
CA GLN A 209 -38.30 33.45 -26.70
C GLN A 209 -38.03 32.05 -27.27
N LEU A 210 -37.23 31.18 -26.62
CA LEU A 210 -36.94 29.85 -27.19
C LEU A 210 -37.15 28.69 -26.23
N LEU A 211 -38.06 28.74 -25.29
CA LEU A 211 -38.45 27.55 -24.51
C LEU A 211 -39.93 27.22 -24.75
N PRO A 212 -40.28 25.97 -25.14
CA PRO A 212 -41.66 25.53 -25.26
C PRO A 212 -42.27 25.34 -23.86
N PRO A 213 -43.63 25.51 -23.72
CA PRO A 213 -44.32 25.44 -22.45
C PRO A 213 -44.38 24.01 -21.90
N PRO A 214 -44.43 23.82 -20.55
CA PRO A 214 -44.50 22.53 -19.93
C PRO A 214 -45.85 21.85 -20.21
N SER A 215 -45.78 20.59 -20.64
CA SER A 215 -46.95 19.72 -20.84
C SER A 215 -47.61 19.34 -19.52
N SER A 216 -48.86 19.72 -19.36
CA SER A 216 -49.77 19.29 -18.30
C SER A 216 -50.12 17.81 -18.44
N GLY A 217 -49.55 16.95 -17.62
CA GLY A 217 -49.93 15.54 -17.48
C GLY A 217 -50.96 15.38 -16.36
N THR A 218 -52.18 15.11 -16.74
CA THR A 218 -53.31 14.74 -15.86
C THR A 218 -53.11 13.34 -15.30
N HIS A 219 -53.23 13.21 -13.97
CA HIS A 219 -53.48 11.95 -13.32
C HIS A 219 -54.91 11.47 -13.55
N PRO A 220 -55.15 10.16 -13.72
CA PRO A 220 -56.41 9.57 -13.34
C PRO A 220 -56.28 8.76 -12.03
N HIS A 221 -57.16 9.12 -11.11
CA HIS A 221 -57.59 8.25 -10.02
C HIS A 221 -58.40 7.09 -10.54
N GLY A 222 -58.33 5.94 -9.89
CA GLY A 222 -59.48 5.02 -9.89
C GLY A 222 -59.16 3.54 -9.86
N ALA A 223 -59.59 2.97 -8.76
CA ALA A 223 -59.99 1.61 -8.42
C ALA A 223 -58.92 0.58 -8.07
#